data_ea85cbc0209320d57a45398de5e2e0e8
#
_entry.id   ea85cbc0209320d57a45398de5e2e0e8
#
_cell.length_a   1.000
_cell.length_b   1.000
_cell.length_c   1.000
_cell.angle_alpha   90.00
_cell.angle_beta   90.00
_cell.angle_gamma   90.00
#
_symmetry.space_group_name_H-M   'P 1'
#
loop_
_entity.id
_entity.type
_entity.pdbx_description
1 polymer ?
#
loop_
_entity_poly.entity_id
_entity_poly.type
_entity_poly.pdbx_seq_one_letter_code
_entity_poly.pdbx_strand_id
1 'polypeptide(L)'
;MRGSSSSPLRQAREIFLSQIPLRYPAESPNLIRNRHKMDNQHRTIQRLARMAAAICSFALASNALAGAQTYDIVIKNGRVLDPESGLDGIRNVGIIGNRIAAISTQGLNGTTSVDATGLVVAPGFIDLHSHGQDTENYRFKAMDGVTTALELEVGVWPVRQWYLAREGKTLINFGASSGHIPARMSVMKDSGTFLPRDTAMTEAATSAEQSQILADIDEGMKQGALGLGMGLAYTPRATPEEALDLFYLAAKWKRPVFVHMRYPGSLTPGVVDSLQEMIADATITGASVHIVHINSMAASKTPEALKMIKGARAHGVDITTEAYPYTAGYTNLESGVFNPGWEKNLGITYSDLMWVATGERLTEESFNRYRKQGGPVIIFSNTEEMVRTAMADPIVMIASDGILINGAGHPRSAATYARLLGVYVRQQKVLTLMEAVRRSSLAPAQRLEAFTPQMKNKGRLKVGADADIDVFDPEQVIDKATYRQPAQYSYGFRYVLVGGKFVVRDGKLNEADLPGQAIRAQ
;
A
#
# COMPACT_ATOMS: atom_id res chain seq x y z
N MET A 1 30.35 52.04 -3.77
CA MET A 1 29.83 52.90 -4.86
C MET A 1 28.38 52.49 -5.00
N ARG A 2 27.46 53.09 -4.33
CA ARG A 2 26.70 54.32 -4.64
C ARG A 2 25.96 54.23 -5.97
N GLY A 3 24.64 54.38 -5.89
CA GLY A 3 23.70 54.94 -6.82
C GLY A 3 22.39 54.10 -6.89
N SER A 4 21.31 54.22 -6.14
CA SER A 4 20.31 55.30 -5.89
C SER A 4 19.62 55.81 -7.16
N SER A 5 18.29 55.64 -7.24
CA SER A 5 17.25 56.64 -7.50
C SER A 5 15.98 55.91 -8.00
N SER A 6 14.87 55.91 -7.31
CA SER A 6 13.91 56.99 -6.95
C SER A 6 12.77 57.11 -7.94
N SER A 7 11.55 56.96 -7.44
CA SER A 7 10.24 57.26 -8.04
C SER A 7 10.07 58.77 -8.29
N PRO A 8 8.99 59.19 -8.99
CA PRO A 8 7.91 59.94 -8.33
C PRO A 8 6.50 59.64 -8.90
N LEU A 9 5.48 59.52 -8.07
CA LEU A 9 4.70 60.43 -7.25
C LEU A 9 4.07 61.67 -7.96
N ARG A 10 2.73 61.64 -7.91
CA ARG A 10 1.80 62.72 -7.51
C ARG A 10 1.86 64.07 -8.24
N GLN A 11 0.65 64.51 -8.54
CA GLN A 11 -0.01 65.83 -8.55
C GLN A 11 -0.79 65.99 -9.87
N ALA A 12 -2.01 66.49 -9.95
CA ALA A 12 -2.47 67.72 -9.37
C ALA A 12 -4.00 67.74 -9.25
N ARG A 13 -4.38 68.38 -8.22
CA ARG A 13 -5.68 68.89 -7.83
C ARG A 13 -5.93 70.27 -8.50
N GLU A 14 -7.24 70.62 -8.65
CA GLU A 14 -7.85 71.91 -8.61
C GLU A 14 -7.85 72.81 -9.85
N ILE A 15 -9.02 73.39 -9.98
CA ILE A 15 -9.47 74.77 -10.30
C ILE A 15 -10.47 74.76 -11.44
N PHE A 16 -11.75 75.09 -11.22
CA PHE A 16 -12.34 76.35 -11.45
C PHE A 16 -13.86 76.37 -11.14
N LEU A 17 -14.23 77.16 -10.14
CA LEU A 17 -15.56 77.73 -9.95
C LEU A 17 -15.66 79.04 -10.76
N SER A 18 -16.75 79.21 -11.49
CA SER A 18 -17.40 80.52 -11.58
C SER A 18 -18.70 80.46 -12.39
N GLN A 19 -19.81 80.72 -11.71
CA GLN A 19 -20.90 81.63 -12.00
C GLN A 19 -21.56 81.59 -13.40
N ILE A 20 -22.92 81.51 -13.43
CA ILE A 20 -23.91 82.45 -13.94
C ILE A 20 -25.30 81.76 -13.95
N PRO A 21 -26.45 82.47 -14.14
CA PRO A 21 -27.48 82.64 -13.10
C PRO A 21 -28.80 81.90 -13.42
N LEU A 22 -29.65 81.91 -12.41
CA LEU A 22 -31.05 81.51 -12.43
C LEU A 22 -31.90 82.15 -13.50
N ARG A 23 -32.58 81.33 -14.31
CA ARG A 23 -33.88 81.67 -14.93
C ARG A 23 -34.77 80.43 -14.84
N TYR A 24 -35.92 80.66 -14.18
CA TYR A 24 -37.03 79.69 -14.26
C TYR A 24 -37.76 79.87 -15.61
N PRO A 25 -38.18 78.75 -16.18
CA PRO A 25 -39.47 78.75 -16.87
C PRO A 25 -40.32 77.54 -16.48
N ALA A 26 -41.57 77.81 -16.38
CA ALA A 26 -42.81 77.07 -16.46
C ALA A 26 -42.81 75.54 -16.46
N GLU A 27 -43.65 75.01 -15.62
CA GLU A 27 -44.00 73.59 -15.51
C GLU A 27 -44.42 73.00 -16.87
N SER A 28 -43.82 71.88 -17.24
CA SER A 28 -44.21 71.10 -18.39
C SER A 28 -44.84 69.76 -17.99
N PRO A 29 -45.75 69.20 -18.81
CA PRO A 29 -46.63 68.02 -18.45
C PRO A 29 -45.96 66.72 -18.22
N ASN A 30 -44.66 66.67 -18.06
CA ASN A 30 -43.88 65.40 -17.85
C ASN A 30 -43.78 64.97 -16.40
N LEU A 31 -44.22 65.71 -15.41
CA LEU A 31 -44.12 65.34 -13.97
C LEU A 31 -45.14 64.26 -13.58
N ILE A 32 -46.27 64.13 -14.25
CA ILE A 32 -47.25 63.04 -13.93
C ILE A 32 -46.78 61.68 -14.48
N ARG A 33 -46.04 61.65 -15.60
CA ARG A 33 -45.55 60.42 -16.21
C ARG A 33 -44.39 59.80 -15.41
N ASN A 34 -43.61 60.62 -14.72
CA ASN A 34 -42.49 60.13 -13.90
C ASN A 34 -42.92 59.55 -12.52
N ARG A 35 -44.01 60.06 -11.93
CA ARG A 35 -44.60 59.48 -10.70
C ARG A 35 -45.10 58.05 -10.92
N HIS A 36 -45.78 57.77 -12.01
CA HIS A 36 -46.21 56.39 -12.34
C HIS A 36 -45.06 55.42 -12.66
N LYS A 37 -43.95 55.92 -13.22
CA LYS A 37 -42.74 55.10 -13.43
C LYS A 37 -42.02 54.76 -12.10
N MET A 38 -41.93 55.73 -11.19
CA MET A 38 -41.30 55.49 -9.87
C MET A 38 -42.12 54.53 -8.97
N ASP A 39 -43.46 54.64 -8.99
CA ASP A 39 -44.33 53.73 -8.25
C ASP A 39 -44.26 52.32 -8.82
N ASN A 40 -44.14 52.11 -10.12
CA ASN A 40 -43.98 50.81 -10.72
C ASN A 40 -42.59 50.22 -10.43
N GLN A 41 -41.53 51.03 -10.40
CA GLN A 41 -40.20 50.57 -9.98
C GLN A 41 -40.17 50.18 -8.51
N HIS A 42 -40.80 50.94 -7.61
CA HIS A 42 -40.89 50.59 -6.18
C HIS A 42 -41.69 49.32 -5.95
N ARG A 43 -42.79 49.09 -6.67
CA ARG A 43 -43.57 47.85 -6.60
C ARG A 43 -42.80 46.65 -7.16
N THR A 44 -41.97 46.84 -8.20
CA THR A 44 -41.11 45.79 -8.77
C THR A 44 -39.97 45.42 -7.82
N ILE A 45 -39.31 46.41 -7.19
CA ILE A 45 -38.25 46.18 -6.18
C ILE A 45 -38.82 45.49 -4.96
N GLN A 46 -40.02 45.87 -4.47
CA GLN A 46 -40.66 45.17 -3.33
C GLN A 46 -41.09 43.75 -3.68
N ARG A 47 -41.51 43.46 -4.94
CA ARG A 47 -41.80 42.09 -5.39
C ARG A 47 -40.52 41.23 -5.48
N LEU A 48 -39.43 41.77 -6.01
CA LEU A 48 -38.14 41.09 -6.06
C LEU A 48 -37.56 40.85 -4.68
N ALA A 49 -37.68 41.80 -3.74
CA ALA A 49 -37.25 41.61 -2.34
C ALA A 49 -38.08 40.54 -1.61
N ARG A 50 -39.40 40.48 -1.87
CA ARG A 50 -40.27 39.41 -1.31
C ARG A 50 -39.98 38.04 -1.94
N MET A 51 -39.67 37.97 -3.23
CA MET A 51 -39.22 36.72 -3.87
C MET A 51 -37.86 36.27 -3.35
N ALA A 52 -36.91 37.18 -3.18
CA ALA A 52 -35.61 36.86 -2.59
C ALA A 52 -35.74 36.39 -1.14
N ALA A 53 -36.58 37.00 -0.31
CA ALA A 53 -36.88 36.59 1.05
C ALA A 53 -37.59 35.22 1.09
N ALA A 54 -38.49 34.94 0.15
CA ALA A 54 -39.14 33.63 0.03
C ALA A 54 -38.15 32.53 -0.41
N ILE A 55 -37.23 32.83 -1.33
CA ILE A 55 -36.19 31.89 -1.77
C ILE A 55 -35.20 31.62 -0.62
N CYS A 56 -34.78 32.64 0.13
CA CYS A 56 -33.94 32.43 1.33
C CYS A 56 -34.67 31.67 2.42
N SER A 57 -35.97 31.89 2.62
CA SER A 57 -36.76 31.11 3.61
C SER A 57 -36.98 29.67 3.16
N PHE A 58 -37.14 29.42 1.85
CA PHE A 58 -37.23 28.07 1.30
C PHE A 58 -35.88 27.32 1.38
N ALA A 59 -34.74 28.00 1.15
CA ALA A 59 -33.41 27.44 1.30
C ALA A 59 -33.07 27.12 2.76
N LEU A 60 -33.53 27.95 3.71
CA LEU A 60 -33.38 27.68 5.15
C LEU A 60 -34.33 26.57 5.65
N ALA A 61 -35.54 26.46 5.09
CA ALA A 61 -36.47 25.39 5.42
C ALA A 61 -36.05 24.03 4.81
N SER A 62 -35.39 24.04 3.65
CA SER A 62 -34.85 22.82 3.02
C SER A 62 -33.68 22.21 3.82
N ASN A 63 -32.90 23.03 4.52
CA ASN A 63 -31.84 22.57 5.41
C ASN A 63 -32.37 22.07 6.78
N ALA A 64 -33.57 22.42 7.18
CA ALA A 64 -34.17 21.98 8.44
C ALA A 64 -34.95 20.66 8.33
N LEU A 65 -35.22 20.18 7.09
CA LEU A 65 -35.90 18.91 6.80
C LEU A 65 -34.96 17.83 6.25
N ALA A 66 -33.65 18.08 6.14
CA ALA A 66 -32.68 17.01 6.00
C ALA A 66 -32.66 16.26 7.34
N GLY A 67 -33.45 15.20 7.45
CA GLY A 67 -33.38 14.28 8.58
C GLY A 67 -31.92 13.94 8.83
N ALA A 68 -31.46 13.99 10.08
CA ALA A 68 -30.06 13.74 10.43
C ALA A 68 -29.61 12.45 9.74
N GLN A 69 -28.66 12.55 8.81
CA GLN A 69 -28.17 11.38 8.08
C GLN A 69 -27.73 10.32 9.07
N THR A 70 -28.30 9.12 8.97
CA THR A 70 -27.95 7.98 9.79
C THR A 70 -26.94 7.15 9.03
N TYR A 71 -25.79 6.89 9.64
CA TYR A 71 -24.73 6.04 9.10
C TYR A 71 -24.94 4.59 9.54
N ASP A 72 -24.45 3.62 8.78
CA ASP A 72 -24.50 2.21 9.20
C ASP A 72 -23.58 1.99 10.40
N ILE A 73 -22.36 2.58 10.32
CA ILE A 73 -21.37 2.55 11.38
C ILE A 73 -20.83 3.96 11.63
N VAL A 74 -20.64 4.32 12.89
CA VAL A 74 -19.89 5.52 13.29
C VAL A 74 -18.75 5.12 14.23
N ILE A 75 -17.52 5.46 13.85
CA ILE A 75 -16.35 5.40 14.72
C ILE A 75 -16.20 6.78 15.34
N LYS A 76 -16.36 6.87 16.67
CA LYS A 76 -16.43 8.14 17.42
C LYS A 76 -15.12 8.46 18.12
N ASN A 77 -14.78 9.75 18.20
CA ASN A 77 -13.74 10.31 19.07
C ASN A 77 -12.33 9.75 18.82
N GLY A 78 -12.06 9.15 17.66
CA GLY A 78 -10.76 8.58 17.34
C GLY A 78 -9.76 9.62 16.83
N ARG A 79 -8.47 9.41 17.10
CA ARG A 79 -7.39 10.15 16.43
C ARG A 79 -7.26 9.63 15.00
N VAL A 80 -7.88 10.33 14.06
CA VAL A 80 -7.84 9.98 12.64
C VAL A 80 -6.52 10.40 12.03
N LEU A 81 -5.84 9.44 11.42
CA LEU A 81 -4.62 9.65 10.64
C LEU A 81 -4.91 9.38 9.16
N ASP A 82 -4.80 10.40 8.31
CA ASP A 82 -4.85 10.21 6.87
C ASP A 82 -3.54 10.67 6.23
N PRO A 83 -2.73 9.74 5.71
CA PRO A 83 -1.42 10.08 5.15
C PRO A 83 -1.51 10.82 3.81
N GLU A 84 -2.66 10.80 3.10
CA GLU A 84 -2.83 11.53 1.84
C GLU A 84 -3.02 13.04 2.08
N SER A 85 -3.84 13.41 3.04
CA SER A 85 -4.11 14.82 3.38
C SER A 85 -3.21 15.37 4.49
N GLY A 86 -2.50 14.50 5.20
CA GLY A 86 -1.75 14.85 6.41
C GLY A 86 -2.65 15.09 7.63
N LEU A 87 -3.92 14.68 7.60
CA LEU A 87 -4.84 14.80 8.73
C LEU A 87 -4.32 13.99 9.92
N ASP A 88 -4.16 14.66 11.05
CA ASP A 88 -3.88 14.07 12.36
C ASP A 88 -4.71 14.80 13.42
N GLY A 89 -5.80 14.20 13.87
CA GLY A 89 -6.67 14.85 14.85
C GLY A 89 -7.93 14.07 15.17
N ILE A 90 -8.58 14.46 16.28
CA ILE A 90 -9.80 13.80 16.75
C ILE A 90 -10.96 14.07 15.78
N ARG A 91 -11.56 12.99 15.28
CA ARG A 91 -12.70 13.01 14.35
C ARG A 91 -13.68 11.87 14.65
N ASN A 92 -14.88 12.03 14.11
CA ASN A 92 -15.86 10.96 13.96
C ASN A 92 -15.89 10.54 12.48
N VAL A 93 -15.90 9.24 12.23
CA VAL A 93 -15.95 8.66 10.87
C VAL A 93 -17.30 7.96 10.69
N GLY A 94 -18.08 8.42 9.72
CA GLY A 94 -19.36 7.82 9.34
C GLY A 94 -19.22 6.96 8.10
N ILE A 95 -19.75 5.73 8.15
CA ILE A 95 -19.66 4.72 7.09
C ILE A 95 -21.07 4.39 6.62
N ILE A 96 -21.26 4.33 5.29
CA ILE A 96 -22.47 3.84 4.63
C ILE A 96 -22.06 2.77 3.63
N GLY A 97 -22.60 1.56 3.77
CA GLY A 97 -22.22 0.42 2.97
C GLY A 97 -20.72 0.13 3.09
N ASN A 98 -20.03 0.15 1.97
CA ASN A 98 -18.58 -0.11 1.91
C ASN A 98 -17.74 1.17 1.80
N ARG A 99 -18.32 2.37 2.07
CA ARG A 99 -17.66 3.66 1.85
C ARG A 99 -17.62 4.52 3.10
N ILE A 100 -16.53 5.27 3.25
CA ILE A 100 -16.46 6.39 4.18
C ILE A 100 -17.36 7.51 3.64
N ALA A 101 -18.44 7.83 4.35
CA ALA A 101 -19.42 8.82 3.94
C ALA A 101 -19.22 10.17 4.63
N ALA A 102 -18.58 10.20 5.81
CA ALA A 102 -18.25 11.43 6.52
C ALA A 102 -16.99 11.30 7.38
N ILE A 103 -16.25 12.40 7.50
CA ILE A 103 -15.19 12.60 8.53
C ILE A 103 -15.47 13.98 9.13
N SER A 104 -15.78 14.05 10.43
CA SER A 104 -16.34 15.26 11.05
C SER A 104 -15.81 15.49 12.47
N THR A 105 -15.68 16.76 12.85
CA THR A 105 -15.49 17.17 14.24
C THR A 105 -16.81 17.18 15.01
N GLN A 106 -17.95 17.20 14.30
CA GLN A 106 -19.29 17.16 14.90
C GLN A 106 -19.72 15.71 15.15
N GLY A 107 -20.60 15.52 16.13
CA GLY A 107 -21.21 14.21 16.39
C GLY A 107 -21.94 13.67 15.16
N LEU A 108 -21.82 12.37 14.92
CA LEU A 108 -22.53 11.62 13.89
C LEU A 108 -23.44 10.59 14.53
N ASN A 109 -24.59 10.30 13.88
CA ASN A 109 -25.56 9.30 14.32
C ASN A 109 -25.44 8.04 13.45
N GLY A 110 -25.27 6.88 14.06
CA GLY A 110 -25.15 5.60 13.35
C GLY A 110 -25.99 4.50 14.00
N THR A 111 -26.38 3.53 13.19
CA THR A 111 -27.04 2.31 13.66
C THR A 111 -26.12 1.53 14.60
N THR A 112 -24.84 1.40 14.22
CA THR A 112 -23.77 0.87 15.07
C THR A 112 -22.80 2.00 15.39
N SER A 113 -22.37 2.09 16.65
CA SER A 113 -21.33 3.04 17.05
C SER A 113 -20.25 2.34 17.86
N VAL A 114 -18.99 2.69 17.59
CA VAL A 114 -17.83 2.28 18.39
C VAL A 114 -17.13 3.54 18.90
N ASP A 115 -16.75 3.54 20.17
CA ASP A 115 -15.97 4.62 20.76
C ASP A 115 -14.47 4.32 20.59
N ALA A 116 -13.78 5.20 19.87
CA ALA A 116 -12.35 5.13 19.62
C ALA A 116 -11.56 6.15 20.45
N THR A 117 -12.12 6.61 21.59
CA THR A 117 -11.41 7.52 22.49
C THR A 117 -10.07 6.92 22.93
N GLY A 118 -8.97 7.67 22.71
CA GLY A 118 -7.61 7.21 22.99
C GLY A 118 -7.02 6.27 21.93
N LEU A 119 -7.80 5.88 20.91
CA LEU A 119 -7.36 5.01 19.84
C LEU A 119 -7.02 5.81 18.57
N VAL A 120 -6.16 5.23 17.73
CA VAL A 120 -5.86 5.69 16.39
C VAL A 120 -6.84 5.05 15.41
N VAL A 121 -7.35 5.85 14.48
CA VAL A 121 -8.13 5.42 13.32
C VAL A 121 -7.31 5.70 12.07
N ALA A 122 -6.88 4.66 11.38
CA ALA A 122 -5.99 4.72 10.22
C ALA A 122 -6.59 3.97 9.02
N PRO A 123 -6.12 4.22 7.79
CA PRO A 123 -6.45 3.35 6.66
C PRO A 123 -5.96 1.93 6.93
N GLY A 124 -6.73 0.94 6.54
CA GLY A 124 -6.33 -0.46 6.63
C GLY A 124 -5.04 -0.74 5.85
N PHE A 125 -4.18 -1.58 6.41
CA PHE A 125 -2.88 -1.86 5.83
C PHE A 125 -2.97 -2.71 4.57
N ILE A 126 -2.03 -2.48 3.65
CA ILE A 126 -1.91 -3.16 2.36
C ILE A 126 -0.55 -3.86 2.32
N ASP A 127 -0.57 -5.17 2.29
CA ASP A 127 0.61 -6.02 2.21
C ASP A 127 0.88 -6.42 0.76
N LEU A 128 1.91 -5.84 0.14
CA LEU A 128 2.29 -6.11 -1.25
C LEU A 128 2.97 -7.47 -1.41
N HIS A 129 3.41 -8.09 -0.30
CA HIS A 129 4.23 -9.28 -0.32
C HIS A 129 3.71 -10.29 0.71
N SER A 130 2.69 -11.04 0.32
CA SER A 130 2.02 -12.01 1.19
C SER A 130 1.81 -13.33 0.45
N HIS A 131 2.59 -14.34 0.80
CA HIS A 131 2.49 -15.69 0.22
C HIS A 131 1.36 -16.51 0.83
N GLY A 132 0.95 -16.21 2.05
CA GLY A 132 -0.18 -16.86 2.71
C GLY A 132 -1.52 -16.32 2.20
N GLN A 133 -2.09 -17.01 1.22
CA GLN A 133 -3.33 -16.59 0.53
C GLN A 133 -4.45 -17.64 0.75
N ASP A 134 -4.67 -17.98 2.02
CA ASP A 134 -5.68 -18.95 2.47
C ASP A 134 -6.36 -18.46 3.77
N THR A 135 -7.36 -19.20 4.23
CA THR A 135 -8.15 -18.85 5.42
C THR A 135 -7.31 -18.71 6.69
N GLU A 136 -6.31 -19.60 6.88
CA GLU A 136 -5.42 -19.53 8.04
C GLU A 136 -4.66 -18.20 8.05
N ASN A 137 -3.99 -17.87 6.96
CA ASN A 137 -3.16 -16.69 6.84
C ASN A 137 -3.99 -15.39 6.89
N TYR A 138 -5.16 -15.36 6.27
CA TYR A 138 -6.04 -14.17 6.32
C TYR A 138 -6.50 -13.81 7.74
N ARG A 139 -6.65 -14.80 8.64
CA ARG A 139 -6.96 -14.56 10.06
C ARG A 139 -5.84 -13.79 10.74
N PHE A 140 -4.59 -14.23 10.56
CA PHE A 140 -3.43 -13.56 11.14
C PHE A 140 -3.24 -12.16 10.53
N LYS A 141 -3.42 -12.03 9.24
CA LYS A 141 -3.36 -10.73 8.54
C LYS A 141 -4.39 -9.75 9.07
N ALA A 142 -5.66 -10.15 9.18
CA ALA A 142 -6.72 -9.29 9.73
C ALA A 142 -6.40 -8.86 11.17
N MET A 143 -5.90 -9.76 12.02
CA MET A 143 -5.52 -9.47 13.40
C MET A 143 -4.26 -8.59 13.52
N ASP A 144 -3.54 -8.37 12.41
CA ASP A 144 -2.38 -7.47 12.29
C ASP A 144 -2.71 -6.18 11.51
N GLY A 145 -4.01 -5.89 11.29
CA GLY A 145 -4.47 -4.67 10.60
C GLY A 145 -4.40 -4.74 9.07
N VAL A 146 -4.09 -5.88 8.48
CA VAL A 146 -4.06 -6.01 7.02
C VAL A 146 -5.48 -6.18 6.49
N THR A 147 -5.91 -5.25 5.63
CA THR A 147 -7.20 -5.30 4.94
C THR A 147 -7.08 -5.75 3.48
N THR A 148 -5.85 -5.74 2.95
CA THR A 148 -5.54 -6.17 1.58
C THR A 148 -4.20 -6.90 1.57
N ALA A 149 -4.18 -8.18 1.18
CA ALA A 149 -2.98 -9.00 1.07
C ALA A 149 -2.77 -9.45 -0.38
N LEU A 150 -1.56 -9.20 -0.92
CA LEU A 150 -1.25 -9.42 -2.33
C LEU A 150 -0.06 -10.37 -2.49
N GLU A 151 -0.19 -11.34 -3.41
CA GLU A 151 0.87 -12.26 -3.82
C GLU A 151 1.57 -11.71 -5.06
N LEU A 152 2.58 -10.86 -4.87
CA LEU A 152 3.18 -10.14 -6.00
C LEU A 152 4.58 -10.63 -6.40
N GLU A 153 5.38 -11.17 -5.46
CA GLU A 153 6.76 -11.60 -5.75
C GLU A 153 6.81 -12.92 -6.52
N VAL A 154 6.36 -14.01 -5.93
CA VAL A 154 6.30 -15.32 -6.59
C VAL A 154 5.23 -15.28 -7.68
N GLY A 155 4.13 -14.62 -7.37
CA GLY A 155 2.98 -14.57 -8.25
C GLY A 155 2.28 -15.92 -8.37
N VAL A 156 1.36 -16.01 -9.32
CA VAL A 156 0.54 -17.21 -9.48
C VAL A 156 0.38 -17.61 -10.95
N TRP A 157 0.14 -18.90 -11.18
CA TRP A 157 -0.24 -19.47 -12.47
C TRP A 157 -1.06 -20.75 -12.25
N PRO A 158 -2.20 -20.95 -12.94
CA PRO A 158 -2.93 -19.99 -13.79
C PRO A 158 -3.69 -18.91 -12.99
N VAL A 159 -3.60 -17.65 -13.42
CA VAL A 159 -4.14 -16.50 -12.69
C VAL A 159 -5.64 -16.57 -12.48
N ARG A 160 -6.41 -16.89 -13.54
CA ARG A 160 -7.88 -16.95 -13.48
C ARG A 160 -8.38 -17.94 -12.42
N GLN A 161 -7.84 -19.15 -12.40
CA GLN A 161 -8.23 -20.19 -11.46
C GLN A 161 -7.90 -19.80 -10.02
N TRP A 162 -6.75 -19.13 -9.82
CA TRP A 162 -6.35 -18.64 -8.50
C TRP A 162 -7.36 -17.66 -7.92
N TYR A 163 -7.85 -16.70 -8.74
CA TYR A 163 -8.86 -15.74 -8.30
C TYR A 163 -10.22 -16.43 -8.03
N LEU A 164 -10.71 -17.28 -8.95
CA LEU A 164 -11.97 -17.99 -8.80
C LEU A 164 -12.04 -18.85 -7.53
N ALA A 165 -10.92 -19.43 -7.13
CA ALA A 165 -10.84 -20.24 -5.90
C ALA A 165 -11.09 -19.42 -4.62
N ARG A 166 -10.95 -18.08 -4.67
CA ARG A 166 -10.99 -17.15 -3.52
C ARG A 166 -12.20 -16.23 -3.49
N GLU A 167 -12.81 -15.95 -4.63
CA GLU A 167 -13.97 -15.05 -4.72
C GLU A 167 -15.11 -15.50 -3.79
N GLY A 168 -15.57 -14.55 -2.94
CA GLY A 168 -16.61 -14.77 -1.93
C GLY A 168 -16.21 -15.65 -0.74
N LYS A 169 -14.90 -15.94 -0.57
CA LYS A 169 -14.39 -16.85 0.47
C LYS A 169 -13.27 -16.25 1.32
N THR A 170 -13.01 -14.95 1.20
CA THR A 170 -11.87 -14.31 1.85
C THR A 170 -12.29 -13.28 2.88
N LEU A 171 -11.60 -13.28 4.00
CA LEU A 171 -11.82 -12.33 5.09
C LEU A 171 -11.35 -10.92 4.74
N ILE A 172 -10.27 -10.82 3.95
CA ILE A 172 -9.65 -9.56 3.52
C ILE A 172 -9.51 -9.53 2.00
N ASN A 173 -9.28 -8.35 1.44
CA ASN A 173 -9.06 -8.19 0.00
C ASN A 173 -7.79 -8.92 -0.44
N PHE A 174 -7.80 -9.45 -1.65
CA PHE A 174 -6.72 -10.28 -2.19
C PHE A 174 -6.44 -9.97 -3.66
N GLY A 175 -5.23 -10.28 -4.10
CA GLY A 175 -4.81 -10.11 -5.49
C GLY A 175 -3.44 -10.73 -5.74
N ALA A 176 -3.08 -10.91 -7.01
CA ALA A 176 -1.81 -11.53 -7.36
C ALA A 176 -1.23 -10.98 -8.67
N SER A 177 0.09 -11.11 -8.82
CA SER A 177 0.81 -10.98 -10.07
C SER A 177 0.75 -12.25 -10.91
N SER A 178 1.05 -12.17 -12.20
CA SER A 178 1.37 -13.33 -13.03
C SER A 178 2.82 -13.74 -12.75
N GLY A 179 3.01 -14.96 -12.26
CA GLY A 179 4.29 -15.38 -11.71
C GLY A 179 5.20 -16.06 -12.72
N HIS A 180 6.43 -15.55 -12.86
CA HIS A 180 7.49 -16.20 -13.63
C HIS A 180 7.85 -17.59 -13.06
N ILE A 181 8.02 -17.67 -11.74
CA ILE A 181 8.36 -18.95 -11.07
C ILE A 181 7.33 -20.04 -11.40
N PRO A 182 6.03 -19.90 -11.10
CA PRO A 182 5.07 -20.97 -11.35
C PRO A 182 4.83 -21.24 -12.86
N ALA A 183 4.94 -20.24 -13.75
CA ALA A 183 4.88 -20.44 -15.18
C ALA A 183 6.08 -21.25 -15.68
N ARG A 184 7.30 -20.89 -15.24
CA ARG A 184 8.54 -21.61 -15.59
C ARG A 184 8.50 -23.05 -15.07
N MET A 185 8.09 -23.27 -13.81
CA MET A 185 7.92 -24.61 -13.25
C MET A 185 6.93 -25.46 -14.08
N SER A 186 5.80 -24.86 -14.48
CA SER A 186 4.79 -25.55 -15.31
C SER A 186 5.34 -25.97 -16.67
N VAL A 187 5.99 -25.05 -17.37
CA VAL A 187 6.55 -25.29 -18.72
C VAL A 187 7.69 -26.30 -18.69
N MET A 188 8.60 -26.17 -17.73
CA MET A 188 9.78 -27.04 -17.60
C MET A 188 9.50 -28.32 -16.79
N LYS A 189 8.23 -28.52 -16.34
CA LYS A 189 7.78 -29.70 -15.58
C LYS A 189 8.58 -29.93 -14.31
N ASP A 190 8.87 -28.83 -13.58
CA ASP A 190 9.54 -28.88 -12.28
C ASP A 190 8.63 -29.50 -11.22
N SER A 191 9.21 -30.32 -10.34
CA SER A 191 8.47 -31.06 -9.31
C SER A 191 8.18 -30.25 -8.04
N GLY A 192 8.68 -29.02 -7.94
CA GLY A 192 8.41 -28.12 -6.83
C GLY A 192 6.93 -27.72 -6.73
N THR A 193 6.48 -27.34 -5.54
CA THR A 193 5.07 -26.96 -5.31
C THR A 193 4.85 -25.45 -5.19
N PHE A 194 5.78 -24.74 -4.58
CA PHE A 194 5.74 -23.29 -4.39
C PHE A 194 6.96 -22.60 -4.99
N LEU A 195 8.15 -23.14 -4.70
CA LEU A 195 9.43 -22.72 -5.30
C LEU A 195 9.99 -23.90 -6.12
N PRO A 196 10.81 -23.60 -7.16
CA PRO A 196 11.38 -24.64 -8.00
C PRO A 196 12.39 -25.49 -7.22
N ARG A 197 12.48 -26.73 -7.61
CA ARG A 197 13.30 -27.75 -6.95
C ARG A 197 14.29 -28.45 -7.89
N ASP A 198 13.95 -28.55 -9.16
CA ASP A 198 14.76 -29.28 -10.16
C ASP A 198 14.93 -28.53 -11.47
N THR A 199 14.23 -28.87 -12.54
CA THR A 199 14.48 -28.36 -13.90
C THR A 199 14.40 -26.85 -14.01
N ALA A 200 13.38 -26.22 -13.44
CA ALA A 200 13.23 -24.76 -13.49
C ALA A 200 14.32 -24.00 -12.71
N MET A 201 14.99 -24.67 -11.75
CA MET A 201 16.12 -24.13 -11.00
C MET A 201 17.46 -24.44 -11.67
N THR A 202 17.64 -25.66 -12.24
CA THR A 202 18.95 -26.20 -12.63
C THR A 202 19.28 -26.04 -14.11
N GLU A 203 18.26 -25.75 -14.96
CA GLU A 203 18.41 -25.69 -16.41
C GLU A 203 17.99 -24.32 -16.96
N ALA A 204 18.67 -23.88 -18.03
CA ALA A 204 18.22 -22.76 -18.82
C ALA A 204 17.02 -23.19 -19.69
N ALA A 205 16.00 -22.35 -19.81
CA ALA A 205 14.90 -22.62 -20.73
C ALA A 205 15.39 -22.60 -22.18
N THR A 206 14.90 -23.55 -22.96
CA THR A 206 15.05 -23.50 -24.43
C THR A 206 14.24 -22.34 -25.00
N SER A 207 14.54 -21.91 -26.23
CA SER A 207 13.77 -20.83 -26.88
C SER A 207 12.27 -21.13 -26.99
N ALA A 208 11.90 -22.41 -27.14
CA ALA A 208 10.49 -22.82 -27.16
C ALA A 208 9.83 -22.69 -25.77
N GLU A 209 10.52 -23.12 -24.74
CA GLU A 209 10.05 -22.99 -23.34
C GLU A 209 9.96 -21.51 -22.91
N GLN A 210 10.97 -20.69 -23.27
CA GLN A 210 10.93 -19.25 -22.98
C GLN A 210 9.74 -18.58 -23.68
N SER A 211 9.47 -18.93 -24.95
CA SER A 211 8.29 -18.42 -25.67
C SER A 211 6.98 -18.83 -24.99
N GLN A 212 6.89 -20.05 -24.47
CA GLN A 212 5.72 -20.53 -23.74
C GLN A 212 5.57 -19.83 -22.38
N ILE A 213 6.65 -19.64 -21.63
CA ILE A 213 6.66 -18.90 -20.35
C ILE A 213 6.14 -17.48 -20.56
N LEU A 214 6.64 -16.78 -21.59
CA LEU A 214 6.17 -15.44 -21.94
C LEU A 214 4.67 -15.41 -22.31
N ALA A 215 4.22 -16.41 -23.08
CA ALA A 215 2.80 -16.52 -23.47
C ALA A 215 1.90 -16.77 -22.24
N ASP A 216 2.31 -17.62 -21.33
CA ASP A 216 1.59 -17.91 -20.09
C ASP A 216 1.48 -16.65 -19.21
N ILE A 217 2.55 -15.89 -19.06
CA ILE A 217 2.56 -14.65 -18.29
C ILE A 217 1.71 -13.57 -18.98
N ASP A 218 1.78 -13.41 -20.31
CA ASP A 218 0.92 -12.51 -21.09
C ASP A 218 -0.56 -12.83 -20.89
N GLU A 219 -0.93 -14.12 -20.86
CA GLU A 219 -2.29 -14.57 -20.57
C GLU A 219 -2.71 -14.23 -19.14
N GLY A 220 -1.82 -14.40 -18.14
CA GLY A 220 -2.07 -13.96 -16.78
C GLY A 220 -2.31 -12.45 -16.65
N MET A 221 -1.59 -11.64 -17.42
CA MET A 221 -1.81 -10.20 -17.52
C MET A 221 -3.21 -9.88 -18.08
N LYS A 222 -3.65 -10.55 -19.15
CA LYS A 222 -5.02 -10.41 -19.70
C LYS A 222 -6.10 -10.76 -18.68
N GLN A 223 -5.82 -11.71 -17.80
CA GLN A 223 -6.73 -12.16 -16.75
C GLN A 223 -6.79 -11.22 -15.52
N GLY A 224 -6.08 -10.10 -15.56
CA GLY A 224 -6.13 -9.06 -14.53
C GLY A 224 -5.09 -9.19 -13.42
N ALA A 225 -3.96 -9.87 -13.68
CA ALA A 225 -2.82 -9.88 -12.77
C ALA A 225 -2.31 -8.47 -12.49
N LEU A 226 -1.89 -8.21 -11.26
CA LEU A 226 -1.47 -6.89 -10.78
C LEU A 226 -0.06 -6.46 -11.23
N GLY A 227 0.67 -7.36 -11.85
CA GLY A 227 2.03 -7.16 -12.32
C GLY A 227 2.65 -8.48 -12.71
N LEU A 228 3.96 -8.48 -12.84
CA LEU A 228 4.79 -9.66 -13.07
C LEU A 228 5.57 -9.96 -11.80
N GLY A 229 5.43 -11.17 -11.26
CA GLY A 229 6.22 -11.67 -10.13
C GLY A 229 7.45 -12.43 -10.64
N MET A 230 8.62 -12.17 -10.05
CA MET A 230 9.88 -12.77 -10.50
C MET A 230 10.80 -13.07 -9.31
N GLY A 231 11.37 -14.28 -9.25
CA GLY A 231 12.34 -14.65 -8.23
C GLY A 231 13.60 -15.26 -8.85
N LEU A 232 14.54 -14.41 -9.23
CA LEU A 232 15.75 -14.82 -9.95
C LEU A 232 16.74 -15.62 -9.09
N ALA A 233 16.76 -15.40 -7.76
CA ALA A 233 17.55 -16.23 -6.85
C ALA A 233 17.03 -17.69 -6.79
N TYR A 234 15.74 -17.88 -7.04
CA TYR A 234 15.10 -19.22 -7.07
C TYR A 234 15.20 -19.88 -8.45
N THR A 235 15.39 -19.09 -9.50
CA THR A 235 15.58 -19.56 -10.89
C THR A 235 16.94 -19.12 -11.42
N PRO A 236 18.07 -19.53 -10.78
CA PRO A 236 19.39 -18.99 -11.08
C PRO A 236 19.87 -19.29 -12.52
N ARG A 237 19.19 -20.19 -13.22
CA ARG A 237 19.48 -20.53 -14.63
C ARG A 237 18.60 -19.75 -15.63
N ALA A 238 17.66 -18.92 -15.13
CA ALA A 238 16.99 -17.93 -15.98
C ALA A 238 18.05 -16.92 -16.46
N THR A 239 18.20 -16.79 -17.78
CA THR A 239 19.24 -15.95 -18.38
C THR A 239 18.93 -14.46 -18.23
N PRO A 240 19.89 -13.55 -18.37
CA PRO A 240 19.62 -12.11 -18.44
C PRO A 240 18.64 -11.75 -19.57
N GLU A 241 18.73 -12.46 -20.72
CA GLU A 241 17.81 -12.27 -21.85
C GLU A 241 16.37 -12.66 -21.47
N GLU A 242 16.20 -13.79 -20.75
CA GLU A 242 14.88 -14.19 -20.24
C GLU A 242 14.30 -13.14 -19.29
N ALA A 243 15.11 -12.57 -18.38
CA ALA A 243 14.69 -11.51 -17.50
C ALA A 243 14.30 -10.24 -18.27
N LEU A 244 15.11 -9.82 -19.24
CA LEU A 244 14.87 -8.63 -20.07
C LEU A 244 13.56 -8.77 -20.89
N ASP A 245 13.29 -9.94 -21.48
CA ASP A 245 12.04 -10.21 -22.21
C ASP A 245 10.81 -10.08 -21.31
N LEU A 246 10.93 -10.50 -20.05
CA LEU A 246 9.87 -10.33 -19.04
C LEU A 246 9.65 -8.85 -18.68
N PHE A 247 10.71 -8.04 -18.63
CA PHE A 247 10.59 -6.60 -18.46
C PHE A 247 9.93 -5.92 -19.67
N TYR A 248 10.24 -6.32 -20.91
CA TYR A 248 9.53 -5.85 -22.10
C TYR A 248 8.03 -6.19 -22.03
N LEU A 249 7.69 -7.39 -21.57
CA LEU A 249 6.31 -7.80 -21.41
C LEU A 249 5.58 -6.96 -20.33
N ALA A 250 6.20 -6.71 -19.19
CA ALA A 250 5.67 -5.85 -18.14
C ALA A 250 5.45 -4.40 -18.63
N ALA A 251 6.41 -3.85 -19.37
CA ALA A 251 6.32 -2.53 -20.01
C ALA A 251 5.15 -2.44 -21.00
N LYS A 252 4.96 -3.46 -21.85
CA LYS A 252 3.82 -3.59 -22.78
C LYS A 252 2.48 -3.44 -22.03
N TRP A 253 2.36 -4.04 -20.85
CA TRP A 253 1.16 -3.99 -20.02
C TRP A 253 1.10 -2.76 -19.11
N LYS A 254 2.17 -1.96 -19.04
CA LYS A 254 2.33 -0.83 -18.08
C LYS A 254 2.08 -1.27 -16.65
N ARG A 255 2.54 -2.46 -16.28
CA ARG A 255 2.43 -3.04 -14.94
C ARG A 255 3.80 -3.32 -14.37
N PRO A 256 4.00 -3.20 -13.05
CA PRO A 256 5.31 -3.35 -12.44
C PRO A 256 5.79 -4.81 -12.44
N VAL A 257 7.11 -4.97 -12.43
CA VAL A 257 7.79 -6.20 -12.05
C VAL A 257 8.05 -6.14 -10.55
N PHE A 258 7.63 -7.17 -9.81
CA PHE A 258 7.97 -7.40 -8.39
C PHE A 258 9.05 -8.46 -8.34
N VAL A 259 10.25 -8.11 -7.86
CA VAL A 259 11.40 -8.98 -8.08
C VAL A 259 12.21 -9.27 -6.83
N HIS A 260 12.35 -10.58 -6.53
CA HIS A 260 13.44 -11.12 -5.73
C HIS A 260 14.67 -11.23 -6.62
N MET A 261 15.64 -10.36 -6.38
CA MET A 261 16.82 -10.20 -7.23
C MET A 261 17.68 -11.47 -7.27
N ARG A 262 18.57 -11.54 -8.25
CA ARG A 262 19.38 -12.72 -8.56
C ARG A 262 20.40 -13.06 -7.47
N TYR A 263 21.16 -12.07 -7.04
CA TYR A 263 22.26 -12.27 -6.10
C TYR A 263 22.01 -11.48 -4.80
N PRO A 264 21.84 -12.17 -3.67
CA PRO A 264 21.82 -11.55 -2.36
C PRO A 264 23.23 -11.29 -1.83
N GLY A 265 23.29 -10.45 -0.77
CA GLY A 265 24.50 -10.28 0.00
C GLY A 265 25.48 -9.24 -0.53
N SER A 266 26.63 -9.16 0.14
CA SER A 266 27.61 -8.08 -0.03
C SER A 266 28.81 -8.44 -0.92
N LEU A 267 28.91 -9.68 -1.38
CA LEU A 267 29.99 -10.14 -2.27
C LEU A 267 29.69 -9.81 -3.74
N THR A 268 30.64 -10.11 -4.62
CA THR A 268 30.46 -9.99 -6.07
C THR A 268 30.46 -11.40 -6.69
N PRO A 269 29.40 -11.80 -7.46
CA PRO A 269 28.18 -11.03 -7.67
C PRO A 269 27.30 -10.98 -6.40
N GLY A 270 26.63 -9.81 -6.19
CA GLY A 270 25.78 -9.55 -5.02
C GLY A 270 24.70 -8.52 -5.30
N VAL A 271 24.21 -7.86 -4.24
CA VAL A 271 23.09 -6.92 -4.34
C VAL A 271 23.36 -5.75 -5.30
N VAL A 272 24.63 -5.29 -5.39
CA VAL A 272 25.00 -4.18 -6.30
C VAL A 272 24.85 -4.61 -7.76
N ASP A 273 25.35 -5.81 -8.11
CA ASP A 273 25.24 -6.36 -9.46
C ASP A 273 23.76 -6.61 -9.82
N SER A 274 22.98 -7.15 -8.89
CA SER A 274 21.54 -7.37 -9.08
C SER A 274 20.76 -6.08 -9.25
N LEU A 275 21.05 -5.03 -8.47
CA LEU A 275 20.40 -3.73 -8.64
C LEU A 275 20.78 -3.08 -9.98
N GLN A 276 22.02 -3.25 -10.45
CA GLN A 276 22.43 -2.80 -11.76
C GLN A 276 21.66 -3.51 -12.88
N GLU A 277 21.46 -4.84 -12.79
CA GLU A 277 20.62 -5.62 -13.71
C GLU A 277 19.20 -5.04 -13.74
N MET A 278 18.54 -4.91 -12.59
CA MET A 278 17.15 -4.42 -12.50
C MET A 278 16.99 -2.96 -12.98
N ILE A 279 17.94 -2.08 -12.65
CA ILE A 279 17.91 -0.68 -13.10
C ILE A 279 18.15 -0.59 -14.61
N ALA A 280 19.06 -1.41 -15.17
CA ALA A 280 19.31 -1.47 -16.60
C ALA A 280 18.07 -1.95 -17.35
N ASP A 281 17.49 -3.07 -16.94
CA ASP A 281 16.28 -3.64 -17.55
C ASP A 281 15.10 -2.67 -17.49
N ALA A 282 14.85 -2.04 -16.33
CA ALA A 282 13.82 -1.02 -16.19
C ALA A 282 14.07 0.20 -17.10
N THR A 283 15.34 0.63 -17.22
CA THR A 283 15.70 1.79 -18.05
C THR A 283 15.54 1.48 -19.54
N ILE A 284 16.00 0.32 -19.99
CA ILE A 284 15.95 -0.11 -21.41
C ILE A 284 14.51 -0.30 -21.87
N THR A 285 13.67 -0.87 -21.02
CA THR A 285 12.29 -1.26 -21.39
C THR A 285 11.24 -0.21 -21.05
N GLY A 286 11.55 0.70 -20.10
CA GLY A 286 10.58 1.62 -19.52
C GLY A 286 9.62 0.95 -18.52
N ALA A 287 9.88 -0.29 -18.10
CA ALA A 287 9.08 -1.00 -17.12
C ALA A 287 9.26 -0.40 -15.73
N SER A 288 8.17 -0.36 -14.96
CA SER A 288 8.23 -0.09 -13.52
C SER A 288 8.79 -1.31 -12.78
N VAL A 289 9.62 -1.12 -11.75
CA VAL A 289 10.13 -2.22 -10.95
C VAL A 289 9.94 -1.99 -9.45
N HIS A 290 9.63 -3.04 -8.72
CA HIS A 290 9.56 -3.06 -7.26
C HIS A 290 10.53 -4.12 -6.72
N ILE A 291 11.57 -3.66 -6.03
CA ILE A 291 12.56 -4.52 -5.39
C ILE A 291 11.99 -4.98 -4.05
N VAL A 292 11.77 -6.29 -3.88
CA VAL A 292 11.20 -6.82 -2.65
C VAL A 292 12.26 -6.96 -1.55
N HIS A 293 11.84 -6.91 -0.28
CA HIS A 293 12.60 -7.13 0.96
C HIS A 293 14.09 -6.72 0.89
N ILE A 294 14.35 -5.44 0.53
CA ILE A 294 15.71 -4.92 0.28
C ILE A 294 16.68 -5.18 1.44
N ASN A 295 16.22 -5.15 2.69
CA ASN A 295 17.06 -5.39 3.87
C ASN A 295 17.65 -6.81 3.88
N SER A 296 16.90 -7.84 3.48
CA SER A 296 17.40 -9.21 3.43
C SER A 296 18.26 -9.48 2.19
N MET A 297 17.95 -8.82 1.07
CA MET A 297 18.79 -8.93 -0.14
C MET A 297 20.12 -8.21 0.01
N ALA A 298 20.11 -7.01 0.58
CA ALA A 298 21.29 -6.17 0.65
C ALA A 298 22.19 -6.43 1.86
N ALA A 299 21.67 -7.05 2.92
CA ALA A 299 22.42 -7.30 4.14
C ALA A 299 23.16 -6.03 4.63
N SER A 300 24.47 -6.09 4.88
CA SER A 300 25.28 -4.92 5.28
C SER A 300 25.37 -3.81 4.23
N LYS A 301 24.97 -4.08 2.97
CA LYS A 301 24.92 -3.11 1.87
C LYS A 301 23.57 -2.38 1.74
N THR A 302 22.69 -2.51 2.72
CA THR A 302 21.38 -1.81 2.72
C THR A 302 21.52 -0.30 2.47
N PRO A 303 22.45 0.45 3.09
CA PRO A 303 22.61 1.89 2.80
C PRO A 303 22.99 2.17 1.33
N GLU A 304 23.91 1.41 0.76
CA GLU A 304 24.33 1.53 -0.63
C GLU A 304 23.20 1.19 -1.60
N ALA A 305 22.48 0.11 -1.33
CA ALA A 305 21.34 -0.32 -2.13
C ALA A 305 20.24 0.76 -2.16
N LEU A 306 19.89 1.34 -1.02
CA LEU A 306 18.94 2.44 -0.93
C LEU A 306 19.43 3.70 -1.65
N LYS A 307 20.73 4.00 -1.58
CA LYS A 307 21.35 5.09 -2.35
C LYS A 307 21.23 4.87 -3.86
N MET A 308 21.45 3.64 -4.34
CA MET A 308 21.30 3.29 -5.77
C MET A 308 19.84 3.47 -6.23
N ILE A 309 18.87 2.97 -5.45
CA ILE A 309 17.44 3.12 -5.75
C ILE A 309 17.05 4.61 -5.81
N LYS A 310 17.48 5.42 -4.83
CA LYS A 310 17.24 6.87 -4.82
C LYS A 310 17.87 7.56 -6.05
N GLY A 311 19.08 7.17 -6.41
CA GLY A 311 19.77 7.66 -7.61
C GLY A 311 18.99 7.33 -8.88
N ALA A 312 18.58 6.09 -9.06
CA ALA A 312 17.78 5.67 -10.22
C ALA A 312 16.47 6.44 -10.32
N ARG A 313 15.76 6.62 -9.21
CA ARG A 313 14.52 7.45 -9.14
C ARG A 313 14.78 8.90 -9.54
N ALA A 314 15.86 9.49 -9.06
CA ALA A 314 16.23 10.88 -9.39
C ALA A 314 16.50 11.07 -10.88
N HIS A 315 16.85 9.99 -11.59
CA HIS A 315 17.06 9.96 -13.05
C HIS A 315 15.85 9.41 -13.83
N GLY A 316 14.68 9.33 -13.19
CA GLY A 316 13.41 9.03 -13.86
C GLY A 316 13.07 7.54 -13.97
N VAL A 317 13.83 6.64 -13.38
CA VAL A 317 13.47 5.21 -13.31
C VAL A 317 12.35 5.01 -12.30
N ASP A 318 11.25 4.38 -12.71
CA ASP A 318 10.17 4.03 -11.78
C ASP A 318 10.53 2.77 -10.99
N ILE A 319 11.30 2.98 -9.92
CA ILE A 319 11.76 1.93 -9.01
C ILE A 319 11.31 2.21 -7.58
N THR A 320 10.76 1.20 -6.91
CA THR A 320 10.33 1.23 -5.51
C THR A 320 10.88 0.02 -4.76
N THR A 321 10.76 0.01 -3.44
CA THR A 321 11.24 -1.10 -2.61
C THR A 321 10.47 -1.22 -1.30
N GLU A 322 10.57 -2.38 -0.67
CA GLU A 322 9.97 -2.70 0.61
C GLU A 322 10.94 -3.42 1.55
N ALA A 323 10.55 -3.55 2.81
CA ALA A 323 11.24 -4.34 3.81
C ALA A 323 10.27 -4.82 4.91
N TYR A 324 10.67 -5.85 5.64
CA TYR A 324 9.99 -6.33 6.83
C TYR A 324 10.82 -6.07 8.10
N PRO A 325 10.15 -5.85 9.27
CA PRO A 325 10.82 -5.47 10.51
C PRO A 325 11.33 -6.66 11.33
N TYR A 326 12.05 -7.60 10.69
CA TYR A 326 12.58 -8.81 11.34
C TYR A 326 14.03 -9.10 10.95
N THR A 327 14.76 -9.69 11.89
CA THR A 327 16.19 -10.00 11.76
C THR A 327 16.47 -11.36 11.10
N ALA A 328 15.45 -12.01 10.56
CA ALA A 328 15.61 -13.28 9.83
C ALA A 328 14.78 -13.31 8.56
N GLY A 329 15.26 -14.06 7.56
CA GLY A 329 14.54 -14.45 6.37
C GLY A 329 13.88 -15.83 6.52
N TYR A 330 13.14 -16.23 5.47
CA TYR A 330 12.47 -17.52 5.40
C TYR A 330 12.40 -17.97 3.94
N THR A 331 12.75 -19.23 3.68
CA THR A 331 12.64 -19.84 2.36
C THR A 331 12.71 -21.38 2.49
N ASN A 332 12.63 -22.08 1.35
CA ASN A 332 12.82 -23.53 1.33
C ASN A 332 14.31 -23.88 1.25
N LEU A 333 14.73 -24.90 2.03
CA LEU A 333 16.12 -25.31 2.12
C LEU A 333 16.65 -25.95 0.83
N GLU A 334 15.78 -26.56 0.02
CA GLU A 334 16.12 -27.12 -1.29
C GLU A 334 16.28 -26.08 -2.40
N SER A 335 15.89 -24.82 -2.17
CA SER A 335 15.92 -23.76 -3.16
C SER A 335 17.33 -23.37 -3.63
N GLY A 336 17.39 -22.64 -4.75
CA GLY A 336 18.63 -22.12 -5.34
C GLY A 336 19.44 -21.19 -4.43
N VAL A 337 18.82 -20.59 -3.42
CA VAL A 337 19.48 -19.76 -2.40
C VAL A 337 20.61 -20.51 -1.69
N PHE A 338 20.44 -21.82 -1.48
CA PHE A 338 21.42 -22.69 -0.81
C PHE A 338 22.32 -23.48 -1.78
N ASN A 339 22.46 -23.06 -3.01
CA ASN A 339 23.43 -23.64 -3.93
C ASN A 339 24.87 -23.48 -3.41
N PRO A 340 25.84 -24.33 -3.83
CA PRO A 340 27.21 -24.29 -3.32
C PRO A 340 27.78 -22.86 -3.27
N GLY A 341 28.37 -22.51 -2.14
CA GLY A 341 28.89 -21.15 -1.86
C GLY A 341 27.92 -20.25 -1.09
N TRP A 342 26.72 -20.73 -0.73
CA TRP A 342 25.69 -19.95 -0.01
C TRP A 342 26.19 -19.36 1.33
N GLU A 343 27.01 -20.11 2.09
CA GLU A 343 27.58 -19.65 3.37
C GLU A 343 28.35 -18.34 3.18
N LYS A 344 29.22 -18.33 2.17
CA LYS A 344 30.01 -17.15 1.83
C LYS A 344 29.13 -16.00 1.30
N ASN A 345 28.15 -16.32 0.44
CA ASN A 345 27.27 -15.31 -0.18
C ASN A 345 26.36 -14.63 0.85
N LEU A 346 25.80 -15.40 1.78
CA LEU A 346 24.95 -14.89 2.83
C LEU A 346 25.74 -14.39 4.05
N GLY A 347 27.03 -14.78 4.18
CA GLY A 347 27.87 -14.43 5.32
C GLY A 347 27.45 -15.10 6.63
N ILE A 348 26.88 -16.29 6.55
CA ILE A 348 26.33 -17.06 7.68
C ILE A 348 26.81 -18.52 7.63
N THR A 349 26.51 -19.29 8.67
CA THR A 349 26.86 -20.69 8.81
C THR A 349 25.62 -21.56 8.99
N TYR A 350 25.78 -22.87 9.05
CA TYR A 350 24.69 -23.81 9.33
C TYR A 350 23.95 -23.48 10.63
N SER A 351 24.64 -23.03 11.66
CA SER A 351 24.03 -22.68 12.96
C SER A 351 23.14 -21.46 12.93
N ASP A 352 23.22 -20.63 11.85
CA ASP A 352 22.34 -19.48 11.62
C ASP A 352 21.03 -19.89 10.93
N LEU A 353 20.87 -21.17 10.62
CA LEU A 353 19.66 -21.73 10.03
C LEU A 353 18.86 -22.47 11.10
N MET A 354 17.52 -22.31 11.06
CA MET A 354 16.60 -23.03 11.95
C MET A 354 15.57 -23.79 11.12
N TRP A 355 15.53 -25.11 11.25
CA TRP A 355 14.51 -25.94 10.62
C TRP A 355 13.15 -25.68 11.24
N VAL A 356 12.19 -25.27 10.43
CA VAL A 356 10.88 -24.76 10.92
C VAL A 356 10.09 -25.83 11.66
N ALA A 357 10.10 -27.08 11.15
CA ALA A 357 9.28 -28.15 11.71
C ALA A 357 9.67 -28.56 13.15
N THR A 358 10.94 -28.38 13.54
CA THR A 358 11.43 -28.82 14.86
C THR A 358 11.97 -27.65 15.71
N GLY A 359 12.28 -26.50 15.11
CA GLY A 359 13.01 -25.42 15.77
C GLY A 359 14.49 -25.71 16.01
N GLU A 360 15.04 -26.75 15.39
CA GLU A 360 16.44 -27.13 15.46
C GLU A 360 17.34 -26.13 14.72
N ARG A 361 18.45 -25.72 15.37
CA ARG A 361 19.54 -25.03 14.66
C ARG A 361 20.37 -26.08 13.92
N LEU A 362 20.69 -25.79 12.65
CA LEU A 362 21.28 -26.79 11.78
C LEU A 362 22.79 -26.99 12.03
N THR A 363 23.24 -28.19 11.78
CA THR A 363 24.63 -28.59 11.52
C THR A 363 24.78 -28.93 10.04
N GLU A 364 26.01 -29.11 9.54
CA GLU A 364 26.23 -29.57 8.18
C GLU A 364 25.50 -30.90 7.88
N GLU A 365 25.51 -31.83 8.81
CA GLU A 365 24.82 -33.12 8.68
C GLU A 365 23.31 -32.94 8.56
N SER A 366 22.68 -32.17 9.48
CA SER A 366 21.24 -31.97 9.47
C SER A 366 20.81 -31.10 8.29
N PHE A 367 21.62 -30.10 7.86
CA PHE A 367 21.40 -29.35 6.62
C PHE A 367 21.35 -30.29 5.42
N ASN A 368 22.32 -31.14 5.22
CA ASN A 368 22.38 -32.06 4.08
C ASN A 368 21.21 -33.07 4.10
N ARG A 369 20.77 -33.49 5.27
CA ARG A 369 19.58 -34.34 5.44
C ARG A 369 18.32 -33.63 5.05
N TYR A 370 18.06 -32.44 5.62
CA TYR A 370 16.83 -31.67 5.39
C TYR A 370 16.76 -31.05 3.98
N ARG A 371 17.91 -30.70 3.36
CA ARG A 371 17.95 -30.24 1.98
C ARG A 371 17.46 -31.33 1.00
N LYS A 372 17.77 -32.59 1.24
CA LYS A 372 17.24 -33.71 0.44
C LYS A 372 15.74 -33.92 0.67
N GLN A 373 15.29 -33.75 1.90
CA GLN A 373 13.89 -33.87 2.28
C GLN A 373 13.05 -32.73 1.63
N GLY A 374 13.55 -31.52 1.64
CA GLY A 374 12.85 -30.31 1.29
C GLY A 374 11.97 -29.79 2.42
N GLY A 375 11.80 -28.47 2.46
CA GLY A 375 10.94 -27.78 3.42
C GLY A 375 11.52 -26.46 3.93
N PRO A 376 10.74 -25.74 4.76
CA PRO A 376 11.07 -24.35 5.12
C PRO A 376 12.14 -24.25 6.21
N VAL A 377 12.96 -23.19 6.08
CA VAL A 377 14.01 -22.81 7.01
C VAL A 377 13.97 -21.32 7.31
N ILE A 378 14.25 -20.94 8.55
CA ILE A 378 14.47 -19.54 8.96
C ILE A 378 15.97 -19.26 8.90
N ILE A 379 16.33 -18.10 8.32
CA ILE A 379 17.70 -17.68 8.04
C ILE A 379 18.01 -16.45 8.89
N PHE A 380 18.82 -16.57 9.94
CA PHE A 380 19.20 -15.45 10.81
C PHE A 380 20.39 -14.67 10.22
N SER A 381 20.16 -13.97 9.13
CA SER A 381 21.16 -13.22 8.37
C SER A 381 21.10 -11.69 8.54
N ASN A 382 19.96 -11.16 9.01
CA ASN A 382 19.76 -9.72 9.16
C ASN A 382 20.13 -9.28 10.59
N THR A 383 20.94 -8.24 10.71
CA THR A 383 21.16 -7.59 12.00
C THR A 383 20.06 -6.56 12.29
N GLU A 384 19.89 -6.22 13.56
CA GLU A 384 18.95 -5.16 13.96
C GLU A 384 19.32 -3.81 13.31
N GLU A 385 20.61 -3.53 13.08
CA GLU A 385 21.09 -2.32 12.40
C GLU A 385 20.61 -2.27 10.95
N MET A 386 20.69 -3.38 10.20
CA MET A 386 20.19 -3.48 8.83
C MET A 386 18.68 -3.22 8.78
N VAL A 387 17.91 -3.82 9.70
CA VAL A 387 16.48 -3.61 9.80
C VAL A 387 16.18 -2.14 10.12
N ARG A 388 16.84 -1.55 11.12
CA ARG A 388 16.66 -0.14 11.50
C ARG A 388 16.98 0.81 10.34
N THR A 389 18.03 0.53 9.57
CA THR A 389 18.40 1.31 8.38
C THR A 389 17.27 1.32 7.36
N ALA A 390 16.68 0.16 7.07
CA ALA A 390 15.54 0.07 6.15
C ALA A 390 14.28 0.75 6.73
N MET A 391 14.01 0.54 8.04
CA MET A 391 12.86 1.17 8.71
C MET A 391 12.99 2.69 8.80
N ALA A 392 14.19 3.23 8.88
CA ALA A 392 14.43 4.69 8.93
C ALA A 392 14.26 5.37 7.57
N ASP A 393 14.38 4.67 6.46
CA ASP A 393 14.37 5.27 5.13
C ASP A 393 12.95 5.43 4.58
N PRO A 394 12.49 6.66 4.26
CA PRO A 394 11.10 6.93 3.85
C PRO A 394 10.71 6.36 2.49
N ILE A 395 11.66 5.92 1.64
CA ILE A 395 11.31 5.30 0.36
C ILE A 395 10.92 3.82 0.49
N VAL A 396 11.21 3.20 1.64
CA VAL A 396 10.97 1.77 1.89
C VAL A 396 9.53 1.55 2.34
N MET A 397 8.74 0.84 1.58
CA MET A 397 7.40 0.37 1.98
C MET A 397 7.51 -0.76 3.00
N ILE A 398 6.42 -1.06 3.67
CA ILE A 398 6.35 -2.17 4.64
C ILE A 398 5.56 -3.31 4.00
N ALA A 399 6.15 -4.50 4.00
CA ALA A 399 5.48 -5.71 3.57
C ALA A 399 5.90 -6.88 4.47
N SER A 400 5.18 -8.00 4.43
CA SER A 400 5.42 -9.07 5.40
C SER A 400 6.34 -10.16 4.86
N ASP A 401 6.28 -10.47 3.58
CA ASP A 401 6.93 -11.65 2.98
C ASP A 401 6.56 -12.95 3.75
N GLY A 402 5.27 -13.02 4.13
CA GLY A 402 4.81 -13.97 5.15
C GLY A 402 3.98 -15.11 4.60
N ILE A 403 4.23 -16.31 5.16
CA ILE A 403 3.39 -17.50 5.04
C ILE A 403 3.45 -18.31 6.32
N LEU A 404 2.30 -18.84 6.74
CA LEU A 404 2.17 -19.92 7.71
C LEU A 404 1.62 -21.16 7.00
N ILE A 405 2.12 -22.33 7.36
CA ILE A 405 1.62 -23.61 6.88
C ILE A 405 1.34 -24.48 8.11
N ASN A 406 0.06 -24.71 8.40
CA ASN A 406 -0.39 -25.46 9.58
C ASN A 406 0.20 -24.87 10.89
N GLY A 407 0.15 -23.58 11.05
CA GLY A 407 0.65 -22.85 12.22
C GLY A 407 2.16 -22.72 12.33
N ALA A 408 2.91 -23.27 11.38
CA ALA A 408 4.38 -23.19 11.35
C ALA A 408 4.86 -22.21 10.28
N GLY A 409 5.98 -21.51 10.53
CA GLY A 409 6.54 -20.54 9.60
C GLY A 409 7.36 -19.46 10.29
N HIS A 410 7.35 -18.26 9.71
CA HIS A 410 8.05 -17.11 10.23
C HIS A 410 7.07 -16.15 10.95
N PRO A 411 7.44 -15.54 12.11
CA PRO A 411 6.56 -14.62 12.84
C PRO A 411 6.09 -13.39 12.03
N ARG A 412 6.81 -13.00 11.00
CA ARG A 412 6.41 -11.90 10.07
C ARG A 412 5.08 -12.16 9.39
N SER A 413 4.65 -13.42 9.27
CA SER A 413 3.37 -13.78 8.68
C SER A 413 2.18 -13.27 9.48
N ALA A 414 2.32 -13.22 10.81
CA ALA A 414 1.24 -12.91 11.74
C ALA A 414 1.34 -11.52 12.38
N ALA A 415 2.50 -10.84 12.32
CA ALA A 415 2.71 -9.69 13.22
C ALA A 415 3.69 -8.62 12.70
N THR A 416 3.80 -8.44 11.39
CA THR A 416 4.68 -7.44 10.77
C THR A 416 4.28 -6.01 11.14
N TYR A 417 3.01 -5.68 11.06
CA TYR A 417 2.53 -4.31 11.25
C TYR A 417 2.44 -3.93 12.72
N ALA A 418 2.02 -4.85 13.57
CA ALA A 418 2.07 -4.65 15.03
C ALA A 418 3.50 -4.47 15.54
N ARG A 419 4.48 -5.22 15.01
CA ARG A 419 5.89 -5.05 15.31
C ARG A 419 6.42 -3.69 14.84
N LEU A 420 6.08 -3.25 13.62
CA LEU A 420 6.40 -1.92 13.14
C LEU A 420 5.93 -0.84 14.11
N LEU A 421 4.64 -0.89 14.48
CA LEU A 421 4.02 0.11 15.36
C LEU A 421 4.55 0.03 16.80
N GLY A 422 4.66 -1.18 17.36
CA GLY A 422 5.08 -1.38 18.73
C GLY A 422 6.57 -1.16 18.95
N VAL A 423 7.40 -1.78 18.12
CA VAL A 423 8.86 -1.75 18.29
C VAL A 423 9.47 -0.51 17.65
N TYR A 424 9.28 -0.29 16.34
CA TYR A 424 10.02 0.74 15.61
C TYR A 424 9.42 2.14 15.74
N VAL A 425 8.10 2.26 15.92
CA VAL A 425 7.46 3.57 16.18
C VAL A 425 7.52 3.91 17.68
N ARG A 426 6.86 3.10 18.54
CA ARG A 426 6.67 3.44 19.95
C ARG A 426 7.94 3.29 20.77
N GLN A 427 8.60 2.11 20.74
CA GLN A 427 9.74 1.82 21.62
C GLN A 427 11.04 2.46 21.13
N GLN A 428 11.40 2.23 19.86
CA GLN A 428 12.68 2.67 19.30
C GLN A 428 12.63 4.06 18.65
N LYS A 429 11.45 4.57 18.31
CA LYS A 429 11.22 5.89 17.67
C LYS A 429 12.05 6.08 16.39
N VAL A 430 12.15 5.03 15.57
CA VAL A 430 12.89 5.03 14.30
C VAL A 430 12.15 5.84 13.23
N LEU A 431 10.81 5.82 13.27
CA LEU A 431 9.96 6.56 12.36
C LEU A 431 8.70 7.05 13.10
N THR A 432 8.03 8.06 12.55
CA THR A 432 6.79 8.59 13.13
C THR A 432 5.62 7.65 12.86
N LEU A 433 4.55 7.75 13.66
CA LEU A 433 3.34 6.97 13.46
C LEU A 433 2.68 7.26 12.09
N MET A 434 2.61 8.54 11.69
CA MET A 434 2.07 8.93 10.37
C MET A 434 2.88 8.30 9.23
N GLU A 435 4.21 8.29 9.34
CA GLU A 435 5.08 7.69 8.34
C GLU A 435 4.92 6.16 8.29
N ALA A 436 4.76 5.49 9.42
CA ALA A 436 4.47 4.08 9.48
C ALA A 436 3.13 3.74 8.78
N VAL A 437 2.08 4.51 9.08
CA VAL A 437 0.76 4.36 8.40
C VAL A 437 0.89 4.62 6.90
N ARG A 438 1.58 5.69 6.47
CA ARG A 438 1.80 6.01 5.05
C ARG A 438 2.46 4.85 4.29
N ARG A 439 3.51 4.28 4.87
CA ARG A 439 4.33 3.21 4.25
C ARG A 439 3.65 1.85 4.27
N SER A 440 2.66 1.67 5.15
CA SER A 440 1.86 0.45 5.27
C SER A 440 0.53 0.51 4.53
N SER A 441 0.09 1.68 4.05
CA SER A 441 -1.23 1.86 3.43
C SER A 441 -1.20 2.67 2.14
N LEU A 442 -0.93 3.98 2.20
CA LEU A 442 -0.98 4.89 1.05
C LEU A 442 0.09 4.56 0.01
N ALA A 443 1.34 4.37 0.41
CA ALA A 443 2.43 4.11 -0.53
C ALA A 443 2.24 2.79 -1.32
N PRO A 444 1.83 1.66 -0.70
CA PRO A 444 1.41 0.47 -1.42
C PRO A 444 0.24 0.70 -2.38
N ALA A 445 -0.79 1.46 -1.97
CA ALA A 445 -1.91 1.80 -2.84
C ALA A 445 -1.45 2.60 -4.06
N GLN A 446 -0.63 3.63 -3.87
CA GLN A 446 -0.07 4.48 -4.92
C GLN A 446 0.78 3.69 -5.92
N ARG A 447 1.48 2.64 -5.46
CA ARG A 447 2.26 1.77 -6.36
C ARG A 447 1.38 1.08 -7.41
N LEU A 448 0.12 0.81 -7.10
CA LEU A 448 -0.79 0.03 -7.92
C LEU A 448 -1.89 0.87 -8.60
N GLU A 449 -2.20 2.08 -8.12
CA GLU A 449 -3.40 2.82 -8.53
C GLU A 449 -3.41 3.28 -10.00
N ALA A 450 -2.26 3.33 -10.67
CA ALA A 450 -2.17 3.75 -12.07
C ALA A 450 -2.89 2.77 -13.03
N PHE A 451 -2.87 1.48 -12.70
CA PHE A 451 -3.44 0.40 -13.53
C PHE A 451 -4.49 -0.45 -12.78
N THR A 452 -4.72 -0.14 -11.50
CA THR A 452 -5.72 -0.81 -10.65
C THR A 452 -6.62 0.25 -10.02
N PRO A 453 -7.72 0.65 -10.69
CA PRO A 453 -8.58 1.76 -10.24
C PRO A 453 -9.12 1.59 -8.81
N GLN A 454 -9.33 0.33 -8.35
CA GLN A 454 -9.74 0.03 -6.98
C GLN A 454 -8.77 0.61 -5.94
N MET A 455 -7.47 0.65 -6.23
CA MET A 455 -6.44 1.14 -5.30
C MET A 455 -6.49 2.65 -5.08
N LYS A 456 -7.16 3.43 -5.95
CA LYS A 456 -7.38 4.88 -5.77
C LYS A 456 -8.25 5.20 -4.56
N ASN A 457 -9.02 4.22 -4.07
CA ASN A 457 -9.90 4.37 -2.92
C ASN A 457 -9.38 3.66 -1.66
N LYS A 458 -8.22 3.00 -1.72
CA LYS A 458 -7.60 2.27 -0.60
C LYS A 458 -6.39 3.02 -0.04
N GLY A 459 -5.99 2.68 1.18
CA GLY A 459 -4.82 3.25 1.83
C GLY A 459 -4.96 4.71 2.28
N ARG A 460 -6.19 5.23 2.36
CA ARG A 460 -6.51 6.63 2.71
C ARG A 460 -7.83 6.74 3.47
N LEU A 461 -7.93 7.75 4.34
CA LEU A 461 -9.18 8.08 5.04
C LEU A 461 -9.74 9.40 4.51
N LYS A 462 -10.58 9.32 3.49
CA LYS A 462 -11.32 10.46 2.95
C LYS A 462 -12.74 10.06 2.56
N VAL A 463 -13.63 11.04 2.46
CA VAL A 463 -15.00 10.80 1.99
C VAL A 463 -14.96 10.21 0.58
N GLY A 464 -15.69 9.10 0.38
CA GLY A 464 -15.73 8.33 -0.85
C GLY A 464 -14.69 7.21 -0.94
N ALA A 465 -13.70 7.15 -0.05
CA ALA A 465 -12.77 6.03 0.02
C ALA A 465 -13.45 4.75 0.54
N ASP A 466 -12.83 3.61 0.27
CA ASP A 466 -13.28 2.33 0.80
C ASP A 466 -13.22 2.36 2.34
N ALA A 467 -14.20 1.76 2.99
CA ALA A 467 -14.22 1.61 4.44
C ALA A 467 -13.35 0.42 4.88
N ASP A 468 -12.08 0.43 4.46
CA ASP A 468 -11.01 -0.44 4.94
C ASP A 468 -10.25 0.35 6.01
N ILE A 469 -10.49 0.04 7.28
CA ILE A 469 -10.11 0.90 8.41
C ILE A 469 -9.54 0.08 9.54
N ASP A 470 -8.43 0.55 10.10
CA ASP A 470 -7.84 0.04 11.33
C ASP A 470 -8.12 0.99 12.50
N VAL A 471 -8.53 0.40 13.63
CA VAL A 471 -8.64 1.11 14.91
C VAL A 471 -7.79 0.37 15.93
N PHE A 472 -6.71 1.00 16.40
CA PHE A 472 -5.76 0.37 17.30
C PHE A 472 -5.33 1.28 18.46
N ASP A 473 -4.88 0.65 19.53
CA ASP A 473 -4.32 1.34 20.70
C ASP A 473 -2.82 1.59 20.46
N PRO A 474 -2.39 2.85 20.26
CA PRO A 474 -0.99 3.17 19.96
C PRO A 474 -0.04 2.85 21.12
N GLU A 475 -0.55 2.79 22.36
CA GLU A 475 0.24 2.50 23.54
C GLU A 475 0.40 0.99 23.80
N GLN A 476 -0.48 0.16 23.20
CA GLN A 476 -0.50 -1.27 23.46
C GLN A 476 -0.18 -2.13 22.26
N VAL A 477 -0.33 -1.61 21.02
CA VAL A 477 -0.10 -2.39 19.80
C VAL A 477 1.31 -2.99 19.79
N ILE A 478 1.39 -4.33 19.64
CA ILE A 478 2.65 -5.08 19.66
C ILE A 478 2.47 -6.48 19.05
N ASP A 479 3.55 -7.01 18.47
CA ASP A 479 3.67 -8.40 18.06
C ASP A 479 3.71 -9.37 19.26
N LYS A 480 3.14 -10.55 19.07
CA LYS A 480 3.22 -11.67 20.02
C LYS A 480 3.92 -12.89 19.40
N ALA A 481 3.94 -12.95 18.08
CA ALA A 481 4.55 -14.05 17.34
C ALA A 481 6.07 -14.10 17.56
N THR A 482 6.60 -15.30 17.70
CA THR A 482 8.03 -15.59 17.85
C THR A 482 8.46 -16.63 16.83
N TYR A 483 9.78 -16.79 16.62
CA TYR A 483 10.30 -17.83 15.73
C TYR A 483 9.93 -19.27 16.14
N ARG A 484 9.64 -19.51 17.42
CA ARG A 484 9.19 -20.82 17.92
C ARG A 484 7.68 -20.96 17.96
N GLN A 485 6.95 -19.86 18.04
CA GLN A 485 5.50 -19.79 18.09
C GLN A 485 5.03 -18.69 17.12
N PRO A 486 5.13 -18.93 15.80
CA PRO A 486 4.84 -17.90 14.79
C PRO A 486 3.34 -17.61 14.64
N ALA A 487 2.48 -18.57 14.95
CA ALA A 487 1.03 -18.46 14.84
C ALA A 487 0.41 -17.82 16.10
N GLN A 488 0.76 -16.58 16.37
CA GLN A 488 0.20 -15.78 17.47
C GLN A 488 -0.39 -14.49 16.92
N TYR A 489 -1.65 -14.20 17.29
CA TYR A 489 -2.30 -12.93 16.91
C TYR A 489 -1.58 -11.74 17.53
N SER A 490 -1.48 -10.66 16.78
CA SER A 490 -1.04 -9.37 17.26
C SER A 490 -1.99 -8.83 18.33
N TYR A 491 -1.48 -7.98 19.21
CA TYR A 491 -2.26 -7.34 20.25
C TYR A 491 -2.38 -5.83 19.97
N GLY A 492 -3.52 -5.24 20.34
CA GLY A 492 -3.74 -3.79 20.28
C GLY A 492 -4.63 -3.31 19.14
N PHE A 493 -4.88 -4.13 18.09
CA PHE A 493 -5.95 -3.84 17.13
C PHE A 493 -7.31 -4.11 17.76
N ARG A 494 -8.13 -3.06 17.88
CA ARG A 494 -9.46 -3.14 18.51
C ARG A 494 -10.55 -3.44 17.48
N TYR A 495 -10.48 -2.76 16.34
CA TYR A 495 -11.39 -2.98 15.22
C TYR A 495 -10.60 -2.95 13.91
N VAL A 496 -10.93 -3.87 13.02
CA VAL A 496 -10.47 -3.86 11.62
C VAL A 496 -11.70 -4.04 10.76
N LEU A 497 -11.88 -3.12 9.82
CA LEU A 497 -12.99 -3.15 8.88
C LEU A 497 -12.45 -3.37 7.46
N VAL A 498 -13.13 -4.24 6.71
CA VAL A 498 -12.91 -4.46 5.29
C VAL A 498 -14.24 -4.19 4.56
N GLY A 499 -14.25 -3.23 3.65
CA GLY A 499 -15.47 -2.84 2.96
C GLY A 499 -16.63 -2.50 3.90
N GLY A 500 -16.36 -1.85 5.05
CA GLY A 500 -17.36 -1.49 6.06
C GLY A 500 -17.87 -2.65 6.92
N LYS A 501 -17.25 -3.83 6.86
CA LYS A 501 -17.58 -4.99 7.70
C LYS A 501 -16.47 -5.23 8.72
N PHE A 502 -16.84 -5.46 9.98
CA PHE A 502 -15.87 -5.80 11.01
C PHE A 502 -15.32 -7.20 10.78
N VAL A 503 -14.03 -7.32 10.49
CA VAL A 503 -13.29 -8.58 10.48
C VAL A 503 -12.53 -8.80 11.79
N VAL A 504 -12.25 -7.71 12.53
CA VAL A 504 -11.86 -7.73 13.94
C VAL A 504 -12.78 -6.81 14.71
N ARG A 505 -13.34 -7.29 15.82
CA ARG A 505 -14.23 -6.52 16.68
C ARG A 505 -13.87 -6.74 18.15
N ASP A 506 -13.68 -5.65 18.90
CA ASP A 506 -13.25 -5.68 20.31
C ASP A 506 -11.99 -6.51 20.55
N GLY A 507 -11.05 -6.48 19.58
CA GLY A 507 -9.79 -7.22 19.61
C GLY A 507 -9.92 -8.72 19.35
N LYS A 508 -11.08 -9.16 18.84
CA LYS A 508 -11.35 -10.56 18.50
C LYS A 508 -11.66 -10.70 17.02
N LEU A 509 -11.17 -11.78 16.44
CA LEU A 509 -11.50 -12.16 15.07
C LEU A 509 -13.00 -12.34 14.89
N ASN A 510 -13.55 -11.82 13.81
CA ASN A 510 -14.94 -11.95 13.41
C ASN A 510 -15.02 -12.49 11.97
N GLU A 511 -15.49 -13.71 11.81
CA GLU A 511 -15.61 -14.41 10.53
C GLU A 511 -17.09 -14.59 10.10
N ALA A 512 -18.00 -13.79 10.68
CA ALA A 512 -19.43 -13.85 10.32
C ALA A 512 -19.67 -13.42 8.87
N ASP A 513 -18.85 -12.48 8.37
CA ASP A 513 -18.84 -12.02 6.99
C ASP A 513 -17.46 -12.34 6.37
N LEU A 514 -17.44 -12.59 5.06
CA LEU A 514 -16.22 -12.73 4.26
C LEU A 514 -16.17 -11.61 3.21
N PRO A 515 -15.90 -10.36 3.63
CA PRO A 515 -16.06 -9.18 2.80
C PRO A 515 -14.95 -8.95 1.79
N GLY A 516 -13.92 -9.79 1.80
CA GLY A 516 -12.75 -9.63 0.94
C GLY A 516 -13.09 -9.65 -0.54
N GLN A 517 -12.54 -8.68 -1.27
CA GLN A 517 -12.76 -8.49 -2.70
C GLN A 517 -11.48 -8.76 -3.49
N ALA A 518 -11.66 -9.30 -4.70
CA ALA A 518 -10.57 -9.45 -5.65
C ALA A 518 -10.07 -8.09 -6.14
N ILE A 519 -8.79 -7.82 -6.00
CA ILE A 519 -8.09 -6.66 -6.57
C ILE A 519 -7.49 -7.09 -7.90
N ARG A 520 -7.91 -6.45 -8.99
CA ARG A 520 -7.49 -6.79 -10.36
C ARG A 520 -7.04 -5.56 -11.12
N ALA A 521 -6.03 -5.70 -11.94
CA ALA A 521 -5.66 -4.70 -12.94
C ALA A 521 -6.68 -4.69 -14.09
N GLN A 522 -6.84 -3.52 -14.72
CA GLN A 522 -7.71 -3.29 -15.88
C GLN A 522 -6.89 -3.02 -17.14
#